data_89ae8dfee41a366dec80050bfdf7064a
#
_entry.id   89ae8dfee41a366dec80050bfdf7064a
#
_cell.length_a   1.000
_cell.length_b   1.000
_cell.length_c   1.000
_cell.angle_alpha   90.00
_cell.angle_beta   90.00
_cell.angle_gamma   90.00
#
_symmetry.space_group_name_H-M   'P 1'
#
loop_
_entity.id
_entity.type
_entity.pdbx_description
1 polymer ?
#
loop_
_entity_poly.entity_id
_entity_poly.type
_entity_poly.pdbx_seq_one_letter_code
_entity_poly.pdbx_strand_id
1 'polypeptide(L)'
;MTDDKRGWRNLQKLNFDRKKLSKRVKKAEGATMRHAHKFIVGRIDNMRDVRRHIIGWLVLVGVMIMIVGVQLLWFQQSYRTSAPTSGGTYAEASLGSIDTLNPLYAASNAEVATSHLIFSSLYTYDKSGNLHGDLAKSVQTDPTGTNYTVKIRSDAVWHDGRRLNANDVAFTVNLIKNPATRSPLRSNWQDVTVKAIDESTIEFQLPASYAAFTHALTFAVLPEHILGKVDPSAIRENVFSRSPIGSGPFSFKLLQTVSMTSNRAVHMSAFADYYKGTPLINRFEVHAFEEQDDIVKALKTGQVNAAADLSAMKIVQLDTKNYKVVSRPVNAGVYAILNVDSPVLKDKVVRQALQLATDTGVIRKGMEEKILSADHPNERSYDLKLEKPALDLPFVQGQLAGNDIPNKPAADSKRAGELLDSAGWKMVGGVRKNDAGQVLTLNLATTKNADYEKSLELLVGQWRQLGVAINTNVVDTNDPASNFAQNVLQPRAYDVLLRELAIGADPDVFAYWHSSQANPGGLNFSNYKNANADAALTSARSRVESDLRNVKYKAFAKQWIDDVPAIGLYQSVAEYVAVKQAHAIGSDTVLVSSNERYADILYWSVNQELVYKTP
;
A
#
# COMPACT_ATOMS: atom_id res chain seq x y z
N MET A 1 -28.43 24.64 -54.43
CA MET A 1 -28.54 23.88 -55.67
C MET A 1 -28.85 22.47 -55.25
N THR A 2 -29.90 22.01 -55.43
CA THR A 2 -31.17 21.75 -56.14
C THR A 2 -31.66 20.46 -55.50
N ASP A 3 -32.70 20.56 -54.70
CA ASP A 3 -34.07 20.21 -55.11
C ASP A 3 -34.26 18.73 -55.46
N ASP A 4 -34.81 17.94 -54.53
CA ASP A 4 -35.69 16.83 -54.89
C ASP A 4 -36.87 16.70 -53.93
N LYS A 5 -37.84 17.60 -54.10
CA LYS A 5 -39.19 17.56 -53.53
C LYS A 5 -40.15 16.86 -54.52
N ARG A 6 -39.93 15.61 -54.87
CA ARG A 6 -40.81 14.86 -55.76
C ARG A 6 -41.25 13.49 -55.23
N GLY A 7 -41.65 13.39 -54.04
CA GLY A 7 -42.11 12.10 -53.47
C GLY A 7 -43.53 12.10 -52.90
N TRP A 8 -44.09 13.25 -52.54
CA TRP A 8 -45.30 13.31 -51.70
C TRP A 8 -46.57 13.81 -52.39
N ARG A 9 -46.56 14.07 -53.68
CA ARG A 9 -47.74 14.59 -54.41
C ARG A 9 -48.64 13.55 -55.07
N ASN A 10 -48.28 12.25 -55.05
CA ASN A 10 -49.09 11.22 -55.74
C ASN A 10 -50.00 10.39 -54.80
N LEU A 11 -50.09 10.69 -53.52
CA LEU A 11 -50.97 9.97 -52.60
C LEU A 11 -52.33 10.64 -52.34
N GLN A 12 -52.63 11.78 -52.97
CA GLN A 12 -53.90 12.51 -52.81
C GLN A 12 -55.01 12.21 -53.77
N LYS A 13 -54.90 11.18 -54.69
CA LYS A 13 -55.95 10.80 -55.60
C LYS A 13 -56.39 9.33 -55.54
N LEU A 14 -56.42 8.74 -54.35
CA LEU A 14 -57.16 7.50 -54.11
C LEU A 14 -58.50 7.85 -53.50
N ASN A 15 -59.47 8.02 -54.41
CA ASN A 15 -60.88 8.21 -54.10
C ASN A 15 -61.42 6.89 -53.53
N PHE A 16 -61.32 6.71 -52.16
CA PHE A 16 -61.83 5.55 -51.47
C PHE A 16 -63.37 5.63 -51.43
N ASP A 17 -64.03 4.93 -52.35
CA ASP A 17 -65.48 4.74 -52.32
C ASP A 17 -65.83 3.88 -51.06
N ARG A 18 -66.16 4.59 -49.98
CA ARG A 18 -66.50 4.00 -48.67
C ARG A 18 -67.64 3.01 -48.71
N LYS A 19 -68.56 3.14 -49.71
CA LYS A 19 -69.67 2.18 -49.89
C LYS A 19 -69.21 0.84 -50.50
N LYS A 20 -68.18 0.83 -51.36
CA LYS A 20 -67.64 -0.43 -51.94
C LYS A 20 -66.72 -1.12 -50.90
N LEU A 21 -66.01 -0.35 -50.09
CA LEU A 21 -65.18 -0.94 -49.01
C LEU A 21 -66.05 -1.56 -47.91
N SER A 22 -67.13 -0.86 -47.49
CA SER A 22 -68.05 -1.41 -46.43
C SER A 22 -68.79 -2.67 -46.93
N LYS A 23 -69.13 -2.76 -48.21
CA LYS A 23 -69.70 -3.99 -48.77
C LYS A 23 -68.73 -5.16 -48.85
N ARG A 24 -67.44 -4.87 -49.15
CA ARG A 24 -66.37 -5.89 -49.15
C ARG A 24 -66.03 -6.33 -47.71
N VAL A 25 -65.98 -5.41 -46.78
CA VAL A 25 -65.76 -5.74 -45.31
C VAL A 25 -66.92 -6.56 -44.82
N LYS A 26 -68.21 -6.17 -45.02
CA LYS A 26 -69.37 -6.98 -44.60
C LYS A 26 -69.41 -8.34 -45.28
N LYS A 27 -68.96 -8.47 -46.51
CA LYS A 27 -68.92 -9.77 -47.25
C LYS A 27 -67.77 -10.64 -46.68
N ALA A 28 -66.63 -10.02 -46.35
CA ALA A 28 -65.52 -10.73 -45.65
C ALA A 28 -65.91 -11.13 -44.26
N GLU A 29 -66.54 -10.22 -43.49
CA GLU A 29 -67.07 -10.51 -42.13
C GLU A 29 -68.07 -11.65 -42.15
N GLY A 30 -69.01 -11.61 -43.06
CA GLY A 30 -70.02 -12.71 -43.21
C GLY A 30 -69.44 -14.03 -43.73
N ALA A 31 -68.29 -14.00 -44.44
CA ALA A 31 -67.58 -15.22 -44.82
C ALA A 31 -66.75 -15.74 -43.69
N THR A 32 -66.11 -14.86 -42.92
CA THR A 32 -65.32 -15.19 -41.72
C THR A 32 -66.21 -15.73 -40.58
N MET A 33 -67.38 -15.10 -40.38
CA MET A 33 -68.39 -15.58 -39.40
C MET A 33 -68.95 -16.95 -39.80
N ARG A 34 -69.24 -17.22 -41.07
CA ARG A 34 -69.68 -18.53 -41.56
C ARG A 34 -68.59 -19.60 -41.42
N HIS A 35 -67.36 -19.22 -41.70
CA HIS A 35 -66.19 -20.10 -41.48
C HIS A 35 -65.99 -20.39 -40.00
N ALA A 36 -66.02 -19.37 -39.15
CA ALA A 36 -65.92 -19.50 -37.71
C ALA A 36 -67.08 -20.34 -37.15
N HIS A 37 -68.31 -20.09 -37.60
CA HIS A 37 -69.48 -20.89 -37.18
C HIS A 37 -69.39 -22.35 -37.61
N LYS A 38 -68.96 -22.62 -38.86
CA LYS A 38 -68.81 -23.96 -39.42
C LYS A 38 -67.64 -24.76 -38.79
N PHE A 39 -66.54 -24.10 -38.42
CA PHE A 39 -65.34 -24.75 -37.85
C PHE A 39 -65.21 -24.68 -36.34
N ILE A 40 -65.76 -23.65 -35.70
CA ILE A 40 -65.63 -23.45 -34.26
C ILE A 40 -66.92 -23.88 -33.57
N VAL A 41 -68.08 -23.37 -33.94
CA VAL A 41 -69.36 -23.63 -33.25
C VAL A 41 -69.91 -25.04 -33.54
N GLY A 42 -69.81 -25.53 -34.81
CA GLY A 42 -70.23 -26.89 -35.16
C GLY A 42 -69.38 -28.04 -34.63
N ARG A 43 -68.26 -27.72 -33.97
CA ARG A 43 -67.37 -28.69 -33.29
C ARG A 43 -67.39 -28.56 -31.76
N ILE A 44 -68.16 -27.61 -31.20
CA ILE A 44 -68.25 -27.40 -29.75
C ILE A 44 -68.81 -28.63 -29.04
N ASP A 45 -69.72 -29.38 -29.68
CA ASP A 45 -70.30 -30.62 -29.11
C ASP A 45 -69.27 -31.76 -29.02
N ASN A 46 -68.26 -31.81 -29.90
CA ASN A 46 -67.16 -32.76 -29.81
C ASN A 46 -66.02 -32.28 -28.90
N MET A 47 -66.09 -31.06 -28.39
CA MET A 47 -65.06 -30.49 -27.51
C MET A 47 -65.12 -31.07 -26.08
N ARG A 48 -66.22 -31.72 -25.71
CA ARG A 48 -66.35 -32.30 -24.38
C ARG A 48 -65.43 -33.51 -24.18
N ASP A 49 -65.18 -34.28 -25.21
CA ASP A 49 -64.29 -35.45 -25.21
C ASP A 49 -62.82 -35.06 -25.39
N VAL A 50 -62.58 -33.93 -26.06
CA VAL A 50 -61.22 -33.43 -26.27
C VAL A 50 -60.75 -32.46 -25.18
N ARG A 51 -61.68 -32.03 -24.30
CA ARG A 51 -61.40 -31.03 -23.26
C ARG A 51 -60.22 -31.40 -22.38
N ARG A 52 -60.12 -32.69 -21.99
CA ARG A 52 -58.99 -33.17 -21.14
C ARG A 52 -57.66 -33.07 -21.88
N HIS A 53 -57.62 -33.35 -23.18
CA HIS A 53 -56.40 -33.25 -23.98
C HIS A 53 -56.00 -31.78 -24.27
N ILE A 54 -56.98 -30.88 -24.50
CA ILE A 54 -56.73 -29.44 -24.66
C ILE A 54 -56.20 -28.86 -23.33
N ILE A 55 -56.79 -29.20 -22.18
CA ILE A 55 -56.29 -28.75 -20.89
C ILE A 55 -54.87 -29.29 -20.66
N GLY A 56 -54.60 -30.58 -20.97
CA GLY A 56 -53.29 -31.19 -20.89
C GLY A 56 -52.25 -30.46 -21.73
N TRP A 57 -52.61 -30.08 -22.96
CA TRP A 57 -51.77 -29.30 -23.86
C TRP A 57 -51.50 -27.86 -23.33
N LEU A 58 -52.54 -27.20 -22.82
CA LEU A 58 -52.38 -25.86 -22.24
C LEU A 58 -51.49 -25.88 -21.00
N VAL A 59 -51.65 -26.92 -20.17
CA VAL A 59 -50.77 -27.12 -19.01
C VAL A 59 -49.32 -27.38 -19.44
N LEU A 60 -49.13 -28.22 -20.45
CA LEU A 60 -47.80 -28.54 -21.00
C LEU A 60 -47.13 -27.32 -21.60
N VAL A 61 -47.87 -26.49 -22.35
CA VAL A 61 -47.35 -25.20 -22.87
C VAL A 61 -47.06 -24.23 -21.75
N GLY A 62 -47.91 -24.14 -20.74
CA GLY A 62 -47.67 -23.32 -19.55
C GLY A 62 -46.40 -23.75 -18.78
N VAL A 63 -46.20 -25.06 -18.60
CA VAL A 63 -44.99 -25.62 -17.98
C VAL A 63 -43.74 -25.32 -18.84
N MET A 64 -43.82 -25.47 -20.17
CA MET A 64 -42.72 -25.12 -21.08
C MET A 64 -42.35 -23.62 -20.99
N ILE A 65 -43.35 -22.74 -21.01
CA ILE A 65 -43.12 -21.30 -20.83
C ILE A 65 -42.48 -21.00 -19.49
N MET A 66 -42.92 -21.68 -18.43
CA MET A 66 -42.32 -21.55 -17.10
C MET A 66 -40.87 -22.03 -17.08
N ILE A 67 -40.58 -23.20 -17.68
CA ILE A 67 -39.21 -23.74 -17.77
C ILE A 67 -38.30 -22.77 -18.57
N VAL A 68 -38.77 -22.28 -19.72
CA VAL A 68 -38.05 -21.31 -20.53
C VAL A 68 -37.85 -19.99 -19.77
N GLY A 69 -38.87 -19.53 -19.04
CA GLY A 69 -38.78 -18.36 -18.16
C GLY A 69 -37.76 -18.52 -17.04
N VAL A 70 -37.78 -19.64 -16.35
CA VAL A 70 -36.80 -19.98 -15.29
C VAL A 70 -35.39 -20.12 -15.89
N GLN A 71 -35.26 -20.77 -17.05
CA GLN A 71 -33.98 -20.92 -17.74
C GLN A 71 -33.40 -19.58 -18.20
N LEU A 72 -34.24 -18.66 -18.70
CA LEU A 72 -33.85 -17.31 -19.05
C LEU A 72 -33.41 -16.49 -17.82
N LEU A 73 -34.15 -16.60 -16.71
CA LEU A 73 -33.77 -15.94 -15.46
C LEU A 73 -32.45 -16.50 -14.91
N TRP A 74 -32.30 -17.83 -14.93
CA TRP A 74 -31.05 -18.48 -14.52
C TRP A 74 -29.87 -18.09 -15.44
N PHE A 75 -30.09 -18.06 -16.76
CA PHE A 75 -29.14 -17.61 -17.74
C PHE A 75 -28.74 -16.14 -17.49
N GLN A 76 -29.70 -15.25 -17.28
CA GLN A 76 -29.43 -13.85 -16.94
C GLN A 76 -28.63 -13.69 -15.65
N GLN A 77 -28.92 -14.46 -14.62
CA GLN A 77 -28.18 -14.41 -13.36
C GLN A 77 -26.77 -14.99 -13.50
N SER A 78 -26.59 -16.09 -14.23
CA SER A 78 -25.27 -16.74 -14.38
C SER A 78 -24.34 -15.99 -15.33
N TYR A 79 -24.87 -15.20 -16.25
CA TYR A 79 -24.08 -14.39 -17.20
C TYR A 79 -23.89 -12.92 -16.78
N ARG A 80 -24.49 -12.50 -15.66
CA ARG A 80 -24.22 -11.18 -15.11
C ARG A 80 -23.10 -11.27 -14.09
N THR A 81 -22.19 -10.30 -14.13
CA THR A 81 -21.15 -10.08 -13.13
C THR A 81 -21.20 -8.64 -12.68
N SER A 82 -20.82 -8.39 -11.44
CA SER A 82 -20.64 -7.02 -10.95
C SER A 82 -19.32 -6.50 -11.52
N ALA A 83 -19.35 -5.34 -12.16
CA ALA A 83 -18.18 -4.65 -12.67
C ALA A 83 -18.08 -3.25 -12.04
N PRO A 84 -16.85 -2.76 -11.79
CA PRO A 84 -16.63 -1.39 -11.34
C PRO A 84 -17.17 -0.38 -12.36
N THR A 85 -17.84 0.67 -11.87
CA THR A 85 -18.29 1.79 -12.70
C THR A 85 -17.76 3.11 -12.17
N SER A 86 -17.71 4.12 -13.05
CA SER A 86 -17.26 5.45 -12.68
C SER A 86 -18.25 6.15 -11.73
N GLY A 87 -17.70 7.06 -10.93
CA GLY A 87 -18.48 7.93 -10.06
C GLY A 87 -18.28 7.68 -8.57
N GLY A 88 -18.94 8.48 -7.77
CA GLY A 88 -18.95 8.38 -6.31
C GLY A 88 -17.74 9.02 -5.63
N THR A 89 -17.78 8.94 -4.29
CA THR A 89 -16.73 9.44 -3.39
C THR A 89 -16.11 8.25 -2.65
N TYR A 90 -14.79 8.14 -2.71
CA TYR A 90 -14.01 7.21 -1.91
C TYR A 90 -13.37 7.97 -0.77
N ALA A 91 -13.79 7.71 0.45
CA ALA A 91 -13.25 8.33 1.65
C ALA A 91 -12.43 7.31 2.43
N GLU A 92 -11.12 7.56 2.52
CA GLU A 92 -10.16 6.71 3.24
C GLU A 92 -9.72 7.38 4.54
N ALA A 93 -9.76 6.64 5.63
CA ALA A 93 -9.15 7.02 6.88
C ALA A 93 -7.69 6.57 6.94
N SER A 94 -6.81 7.45 7.43
CA SER A 94 -5.40 7.16 7.70
C SER A 94 -4.98 7.72 9.06
N LEU A 95 -4.03 7.05 9.71
CA LEU A 95 -3.53 7.48 11.01
C LEU A 95 -2.49 8.61 10.85
N GLY A 96 -2.57 9.61 11.71
CA GLY A 96 -1.66 10.75 11.77
C GLY A 96 -2.34 12.08 11.49
N SER A 97 -1.58 13.18 11.60
CA SER A 97 -2.04 14.54 11.25
C SER A 97 -1.82 14.86 9.77
N ILE A 98 -2.45 15.93 9.29
CA ILE A 98 -2.13 16.58 8.01
C ILE A 98 -1.68 18.00 8.33
N ASP A 99 -0.40 18.22 8.46
CA ASP A 99 0.18 19.54 8.72
C ASP A 99 0.62 20.22 7.44
N THR A 100 0.95 19.44 6.42
CA THR A 100 1.35 19.93 5.10
C THR A 100 0.82 19.02 3.99
N LEU A 101 0.58 19.61 2.83
CA LEU A 101 0.32 18.88 1.57
C LEU A 101 1.51 18.98 0.61
N ASN A 102 2.62 19.55 1.07
CA ASN A 102 3.85 19.63 0.29
C ASN A 102 4.65 18.33 0.45
N PRO A 103 4.86 17.56 -0.63
CA PRO A 103 5.51 16.25 -0.56
C PRO A 103 6.95 16.28 -0.06
N LEU A 104 7.62 17.43 -0.08
CA LEU A 104 8.97 17.55 0.48
C LEU A 104 9.01 17.38 2.00
N TYR A 105 7.88 17.56 2.67
CA TYR A 105 7.77 17.55 4.13
C TYR A 105 6.76 16.55 4.67
N ALA A 106 6.10 15.81 3.78
CA ALA A 106 5.14 14.78 4.18
C ALA A 106 5.81 13.73 5.08
N ALA A 107 5.29 13.56 6.29
CA ALA A 107 5.84 12.68 7.31
C ALA A 107 4.82 11.71 7.89
N SER A 108 3.56 12.11 8.03
CA SER A 108 2.49 11.22 8.48
C SER A 108 1.99 10.32 7.34
N ASN A 109 1.37 9.19 7.69
CA ASN A 109 0.78 8.29 6.68
C ASN A 109 -0.28 9.01 5.84
N ALA A 110 -1.10 9.87 6.45
CA ALA A 110 -2.12 10.66 5.76
C ALA A 110 -1.52 11.66 4.75
N GLU A 111 -0.43 12.33 5.12
CA GLU A 111 0.28 13.26 4.23
C GLU A 111 0.93 12.53 3.05
N VAL A 112 1.61 11.41 3.32
CA VAL A 112 2.25 10.61 2.26
C VAL A 112 1.20 10.01 1.33
N ALA A 113 0.10 9.46 1.86
CA ALA A 113 -1.04 8.97 1.08
C ALA A 113 -1.61 10.06 0.16
N THR A 114 -1.83 11.27 0.70
CA THR A 114 -2.31 12.42 -0.08
C THR A 114 -1.33 12.82 -1.17
N SER A 115 -0.02 12.81 -0.86
CA SER A 115 1.03 13.09 -1.83
C SER A 115 1.01 12.15 -3.03
N HIS A 116 0.87 10.83 -2.80
CA HIS A 116 0.76 9.83 -3.88
C HIS A 116 -0.44 10.04 -4.80
N LEU A 117 -1.53 10.62 -4.29
CA LEU A 117 -2.74 10.90 -5.08
C LEU A 117 -2.65 12.20 -5.88
N ILE A 118 -1.95 13.21 -5.36
CA ILE A 118 -1.88 14.55 -5.96
C ILE A 118 -0.69 14.70 -6.92
N PHE A 119 0.43 14.02 -6.66
CA PHE A 119 1.67 14.21 -7.41
C PHE A 119 2.07 12.95 -8.18
N SER A 120 2.85 13.16 -9.24
CA SER A 120 3.52 12.10 -9.98
C SER A 120 5.02 12.12 -9.72
N SER A 121 5.68 10.99 -9.95
CA SER A 121 7.12 10.79 -9.81
C SER A 121 7.74 10.33 -11.14
N LEU A 122 9.08 10.28 -11.23
CA LEU A 122 9.71 9.71 -12.41
C LEU A 122 9.47 8.20 -12.53
N TYR A 123 9.53 7.50 -11.41
CA TYR A 123 9.29 6.07 -11.29
C TYR A 123 8.27 5.79 -10.20
N THR A 124 7.55 4.69 -10.34
CA THR A 124 6.59 4.18 -9.35
C THR A 124 6.60 2.65 -9.35
N TYR A 125 5.96 2.03 -8.36
CA TYR A 125 5.79 0.58 -8.31
C TYR A 125 4.43 0.17 -8.89
N ASP A 126 4.42 -0.95 -9.63
CA ASP A 126 3.18 -1.57 -10.08
C ASP A 126 2.57 -2.46 -8.97
N LYS A 127 1.39 -3.01 -9.23
CA LYS A 127 0.71 -3.92 -8.30
C LYS A 127 1.51 -5.20 -7.98
N SER A 128 2.52 -5.53 -8.77
CA SER A 128 3.41 -6.67 -8.55
C SER A 128 4.67 -6.29 -7.77
N GLY A 129 4.79 -5.01 -7.35
CA GLY A 129 5.94 -4.49 -6.62
C GLY A 129 7.17 -4.21 -7.50
N ASN A 130 7.02 -4.23 -8.83
CA ASN A 130 8.10 -3.91 -9.74
C ASN A 130 8.19 -2.41 -9.98
N LEU A 131 9.41 -1.89 -9.97
CA LEU A 131 9.67 -0.49 -10.32
C LEU A 131 9.52 -0.30 -11.84
N HIS A 132 8.72 0.68 -12.24
CA HIS A 132 8.54 1.05 -13.65
C HIS A 132 8.47 2.56 -13.83
N GLY A 133 8.71 3.01 -15.08
CA GLY A 133 8.60 4.44 -15.41
C GLY A 133 7.18 4.97 -15.25
N ASP A 134 7.06 6.13 -14.63
CA ASP A 134 5.82 6.89 -14.48
C ASP A 134 5.87 8.13 -15.39
N LEU A 135 6.48 9.23 -14.95
CA LEU A 135 6.85 10.33 -15.83
C LEU A 135 8.03 9.96 -16.74
N ALA A 136 8.91 9.05 -16.31
CA ALA A 136 10.01 8.55 -17.12
C ALA A 136 9.52 7.55 -18.18
N LYS A 137 9.86 7.81 -19.45
CA LYS A 137 9.65 6.86 -20.57
C LYS A 137 10.79 5.87 -20.70
N SER A 138 12.01 6.30 -20.44
CA SER A 138 13.20 5.45 -20.51
C SER A 138 14.32 6.02 -19.65
N VAL A 139 15.24 5.16 -19.25
CA VAL A 139 16.49 5.51 -18.59
C VAL A 139 17.64 4.84 -19.34
N GLN A 140 18.74 5.56 -19.48
CA GLN A 140 20.01 5.04 -19.98
C GLN A 140 21.08 5.32 -18.94
N THR A 141 21.90 4.33 -18.65
CA THR A 141 23.00 4.43 -17.70
C THR A 141 24.30 4.25 -18.46
N ASP A 142 25.30 5.04 -18.16
CA ASP A 142 26.63 4.90 -18.72
C ASP A 142 27.33 3.62 -18.17
N PRO A 143 28.40 3.14 -18.83
CA PRO A 143 29.11 1.94 -18.38
C PRO A 143 29.72 2.04 -16.97
N THR A 144 29.94 3.26 -16.47
CA THR A 144 30.47 3.49 -15.11
C THR A 144 29.38 3.40 -14.03
N GLY A 145 28.10 3.43 -14.41
CA GLY A 145 26.96 3.45 -13.48
C GLY A 145 26.84 4.76 -12.70
N THR A 146 27.45 5.85 -13.19
CA THR A 146 27.44 7.16 -12.53
C THR A 146 26.58 8.19 -13.23
N ASN A 147 26.31 8.04 -14.54
CA ASN A 147 25.48 8.96 -15.29
C ASN A 147 24.18 8.28 -15.73
N TYR A 148 23.06 8.88 -15.37
CA TYR A 148 21.72 8.42 -15.72
C TYR A 148 21.03 9.48 -16.57
N THR A 149 20.70 9.13 -17.81
CA THR A 149 19.91 9.98 -18.72
C THR A 149 18.48 9.47 -18.76
N VAL A 150 17.54 10.26 -18.28
CA VAL A 150 16.11 9.91 -18.21
C VAL A 150 15.34 10.75 -19.23
N LYS A 151 14.56 10.08 -20.08
CA LYS A 151 13.59 10.72 -20.97
C LYS A 151 12.23 10.78 -20.31
N ILE A 152 11.64 11.99 -20.27
CA ILE A 152 10.35 12.27 -19.65
C ILE A 152 9.27 12.28 -20.73
N ARG A 153 8.05 11.87 -20.38
CA ARG A 153 6.88 11.93 -21.26
C ARG A 153 6.49 13.39 -21.55
N SER A 154 5.93 13.63 -22.73
CA SER A 154 5.54 14.97 -23.18
C SER A 154 4.04 15.27 -23.02
N ASP A 155 3.24 14.28 -22.58
CA ASP A 155 1.81 14.34 -22.42
C ASP A 155 1.34 14.56 -20.98
N ALA A 156 2.28 14.65 -20.02
CA ALA A 156 1.97 14.98 -18.63
C ALA A 156 1.73 16.50 -18.49
N VAL A 157 0.66 16.82 -17.76
CA VAL A 157 0.30 18.20 -17.43
C VAL A 157 0.06 18.37 -15.94
N TRP A 158 0.28 19.55 -15.43
CA TRP A 158 -0.11 19.97 -14.09
C TRP A 158 -1.62 20.17 -14.00
N HIS A 159 -2.18 20.15 -12.79
CA HIS A 159 -3.61 20.35 -12.56
C HIS A 159 -4.12 21.74 -13.02
N ASP A 160 -3.23 22.68 -13.28
CA ASP A 160 -3.54 24.00 -13.87
C ASP A 160 -3.43 24.03 -15.41
N GLY A 161 -3.19 22.87 -16.04
CA GLY A 161 -3.09 22.70 -17.50
C GLY A 161 -1.71 23.00 -18.12
N ARG A 162 -0.72 23.41 -17.34
CA ARG A 162 0.65 23.62 -17.84
C ARG A 162 1.36 22.29 -18.07
N ARG A 163 2.25 22.23 -19.05
CA ARG A 163 3.05 21.03 -19.32
C ARG A 163 4.08 20.81 -18.22
N LEU A 164 4.21 19.57 -17.78
CA LEU A 164 5.30 19.11 -16.94
C LEU A 164 6.52 18.77 -17.82
N ASN A 165 7.70 19.19 -17.43
CA ASN A 165 8.92 18.99 -18.20
C ASN A 165 10.16 18.73 -17.32
N ALA A 166 11.32 18.52 -17.95
CA ALA A 166 12.57 18.20 -17.26
C ALA A 166 13.06 19.30 -16.30
N ASN A 167 12.68 20.57 -16.53
CA ASN A 167 13.06 21.65 -15.61
C ASN A 167 12.35 21.52 -14.27
N ASP A 168 11.08 21.07 -14.24
CA ASP A 168 10.36 20.80 -12.99
C ASP A 168 11.08 19.76 -12.13
N VAL A 169 11.62 18.71 -12.78
CA VAL A 169 12.37 17.66 -12.08
C VAL A 169 13.71 18.21 -11.56
N ALA A 170 14.47 18.94 -12.40
CA ALA A 170 15.73 19.56 -11.99
C ALA A 170 15.52 20.56 -10.85
N PHE A 171 14.47 21.37 -10.94
CA PHE A 171 14.04 22.29 -9.89
C PHE A 171 13.74 21.55 -8.57
N THR A 172 12.97 20.48 -8.62
CA THR A 172 12.62 19.67 -7.44
C THR A 172 13.86 19.13 -6.73
N VAL A 173 14.79 18.52 -7.49
CA VAL A 173 16.03 18.00 -6.91
C VAL A 173 16.88 19.13 -6.32
N ASN A 174 16.97 20.28 -6.99
CA ASN A 174 17.70 21.44 -6.47
C ASN A 174 17.07 22.00 -5.18
N LEU A 175 15.74 21.98 -5.05
CA LEU A 175 15.06 22.29 -3.79
C LEU A 175 15.41 21.28 -2.69
N ILE A 176 15.38 19.98 -2.98
CA ILE A 176 15.75 18.92 -2.03
C ILE A 176 17.18 19.14 -1.51
N LYS A 177 18.11 19.49 -2.40
CA LYS A 177 19.54 19.71 -2.06
C LYS A 177 19.77 20.97 -1.26
N ASN A 178 18.93 21.99 -1.41
CA ASN A 178 19.12 23.28 -0.78
C ASN A 178 18.98 23.18 0.75
N PRO A 179 19.99 23.53 1.55
CA PRO A 179 19.90 23.44 3.00
C PRO A 179 18.82 24.33 3.62
N ALA A 180 18.46 25.46 2.97
CA ALA A 180 17.40 26.35 3.44
C ALA A 180 16.00 25.71 3.34
N THR A 181 15.79 24.80 2.40
CA THR A 181 14.54 24.04 2.27
C THR A 181 14.32 23.10 3.45
N ARG A 182 15.38 22.63 4.12
CA ARG A 182 15.33 21.66 5.24
C ARG A 182 14.60 20.37 4.86
N SER A 183 14.75 19.93 3.60
CA SER A 183 14.15 18.67 3.16
C SER A 183 14.79 17.48 3.87
N PRO A 184 14.01 16.51 4.40
CA PRO A 184 14.56 15.27 4.98
C PRO A 184 15.27 14.39 3.94
N LEU A 185 15.02 14.59 2.64
CA LEU A 185 15.65 13.84 1.55
C LEU A 185 17.06 14.38 1.20
N ARG A 186 17.47 15.52 1.76
CA ARG A 186 18.70 16.22 1.37
C ARG A 186 19.95 15.35 1.43
N SER A 187 20.10 14.53 2.47
CA SER A 187 21.28 13.68 2.66
C SER A 187 21.53 12.71 1.51
N ASN A 188 20.47 12.25 0.84
CA ASN A 188 20.55 11.31 -0.27
C ASN A 188 20.86 11.99 -1.61
N TRP A 189 20.67 13.32 -1.70
CA TRP A 189 20.74 14.07 -2.95
C TRP A 189 21.83 15.12 -3.01
N GLN A 190 22.43 15.52 -1.87
CA GLN A 190 23.36 16.65 -1.79
C GLN A 190 24.52 16.56 -2.77
N ASP A 191 25.05 15.36 -3.04
CA ASP A 191 26.21 15.11 -3.89
C ASP A 191 25.82 14.69 -5.33
N VAL A 192 24.53 14.60 -5.65
CA VAL A 192 24.01 14.29 -6.98
C VAL A 192 23.91 15.57 -7.80
N THR A 193 24.55 15.63 -8.97
CA THR A 193 24.33 16.72 -9.92
C THR A 193 23.14 16.40 -10.82
N VAL A 194 22.26 17.38 -11.04
CA VAL A 194 21.09 17.25 -11.91
C VAL A 194 21.06 18.37 -12.93
N LYS A 195 20.76 18.04 -14.19
CA LYS A 195 20.66 19.01 -15.28
C LYS A 195 19.58 18.63 -16.27
N ALA A 196 18.65 19.52 -16.54
CA ALA A 196 17.78 19.42 -17.71
C ALA A 196 18.60 19.73 -18.97
N ILE A 197 18.67 18.78 -19.90
CA ILE A 197 19.36 18.90 -21.17
C ILE A 197 18.45 19.61 -22.18
N ASP A 198 17.19 19.23 -22.19
CA ASP A 198 16.09 19.83 -22.94
C ASP A 198 14.77 19.63 -22.17
N GLU A 199 13.62 20.04 -22.73
CA GLU A 199 12.31 19.92 -22.05
C GLU A 199 11.92 18.48 -21.72
N SER A 200 12.49 17.48 -22.39
CA SER A 200 12.14 16.06 -22.27
C SER A 200 13.24 15.19 -21.69
N THR A 201 14.43 15.74 -21.48
CA THR A 201 15.63 14.95 -21.11
C THR A 201 16.31 15.56 -19.89
N ILE A 202 16.48 14.72 -18.87
CA ILE A 202 17.21 15.09 -17.66
C ILE A 202 18.37 14.13 -17.42
N GLU A 203 19.48 14.67 -16.98
CA GLU A 203 20.70 13.94 -16.62
C GLU A 203 20.97 14.05 -15.13
N PHE A 204 21.29 12.90 -14.51
CA PHE A 204 21.74 12.78 -13.13
C PHE A 204 23.17 12.26 -13.14
N GLN A 205 24.06 12.95 -12.47
CA GLN A 205 25.44 12.54 -12.26
C GLN A 205 25.66 12.24 -10.78
N LEU A 206 26.01 11.01 -10.48
CA LEU A 206 26.26 10.50 -9.13
C LEU A 206 27.75 10.57 -8.80
N PRO A 207 28.12 10.77 -7.52
CA PRO A 207 29.52 10.76 -7.09
C PRO A 207 30.17 9.37 -7.17
N ALA A 208 29.37 8.31 -7.17
CA ALA A 208 29.80 6.91 -7.31
C ALA A 208 28.67 6.08 -7.91
N SER A 209 29.03 4.92 -8.48
CA SER A 209 28.05 3.97 -9.02
C SER A 209 27.06 3.55 -7.93
N TYR A 210 25.76 3.64 -8.27
CA TYR A 210 24.65 3.25 -7.40
C TYR A 210 23.57 2.52 -8.20
N ALA A 211 23.59 1.19 -8.18
CA ALA A 211 22.73 0.35 -9.00
C ALA A 211 21.22 0.53 -8.70
N ALA A 212 20.87 0.87 -7.44
CA ALA A 212 19.50 1.11 -7.03
C ALA A 212 19.03 2.57 -7.25
N PHE A 213 19.77 3.38 -8.00
CA PHE A 213 19.45 4.80 -8.16
C PHE A 213 18.04 5.07 -8.71
N THR A 214 17.54 4.22 -9.61
CA THR A 214 16.18 4.37 -10.14
C THR A 214 15.10 4.27 -9.06
N HIS A 215 15.33 3.52 -7.97
CA HIS A 215 14.44 3.48 -6.81
C HIS A 215 14.41 4.82 -6.03
N ALA A 216 15.45 5.63 -6.13
CA ALA A 216 15.45 6.98 -5.55
C ALA A 216 14.61 7.98 -6.37
N LEU A 217 14.24 7.65 -7.62
CA LEU A 217 13.46 8.50 -8.51
C LEU A 217 11.93 8.42 -8.27
N THR A 218 11.52 7.90 -7.14
CA THR A 218 10.10 7.82 -6.71
C THR A 218 9.62 9.03 -5.91
N PHE A 219 10.42 10.10 -5.82
CA PHE A 219 10.01 11.36 -5.19
C PHE A 219 9.00 12.11 -6.05
N ALA A 220 8.07 12.83 -5.40
CA ALA A 220 7.08 13.67 -6.06
C ALA A 220 7.71 14.87 -6.75
N VAL A 221 7.40 15.09 -8.03
CA VAL A 221 7.88 16.26 -8.78
C VAL A 221 7.06 17.49 -8.44
N LEU A 222 7.73 18.65 -8.31
CA LEU A 222 7.15 19.94 -7.92
C LEU A 222 7.11 20.93 -9.09
N PRO A 223 6.08 21.81 -9.17
CA PRO A 223 5.92 22.78 -10.25
C PRO A 223 6.88 23.98 -10.11
N GLU A 224 7.89 24.05 -10.99
CA GLU A 224 8.83 25.19 -11.04
C GLU A 224 8.12 26.51 -11.27
N HIS A 225 7.11 26.53 -12.14
CA HIS A 225 6.37 27.75 -12.49
C HIS A 225 5.60 28.39 -11.32
N ILE A 226 5.34 27.63 -10.25
CA ILE A 226 4.69 28.11 -9.02
C ILE A 226 5.73 28.44 -7.95
N LEU A 227 6.68 27.53 -7.74
CA LEU A 227 7.62 27.60 -6.61
C LEU A 227 8.96 28.23 -6.97
N GLY A 228 9.29 28.39 -8.25
CA GLY A 228 10.61 28.85 -8.69
C GLY A 228 10.99 30.28 -8.27
N LYS A 229 10.00 31.10 -7.86
CA LYS A 229 10.23 32.45 -7.33
C LYS A 229 10.11 32.54 -5.81
N VAL A 230 9.80 31.43 -5.14
CA VAL A 230 9.66 31.36 -3.69
C VAL A 230 11.04 31.13 -3.08
N ASP A 231 11.36 31.90 -2.03
CA ASP A 231 12.60 31.66 -1.28
C ASP A 231 12.60 30.23 -0.71
N PRO A 232 13.67 29.44 -0.87
CA PRO A 232 13.75 28.07 -0.37
C PRO A 232 13.43 27.91 1.11
N SER A 233 13.76 28.92 1.95
CA SER A 233 13.44 28.90 3.38
C SER A 233 11.95 29.09 3.68
N ALA A 234 11.21 29.69 2.74
CA ALA A 234 9.77 29.97 2.87
C ALA A 234 8.88 28.89 2.21
N ILE A 235 9.43 27.89 1.54
CA ILE A 235 8.69 26.86 0.81
C ILE A 235 7.71 26.12 1.75
N ARG A 236 8.14 25.80 2.96
CA ARG A 236 7.32 25.05 3.92
C ARG A 236 6.04 25.80 4.31
N GLU A 237 6.14 27.11 4.51
CA GLU A 237 5.02 27.96 4.94
C GLU A 237 4.24 28.55 3.76
N ASN A 238 4.67 28.28 2.52
CA ASN A 238 4.01 28.77 1.32
C ASN A 238 2.57 28.23 1.22
N VAL A 239 1.68 29.01 0.60
CA VAL A 239 0.29 28.59 0.35
C VAL A 239 0.18 27.25 -0.39
N PHE A 240 1.17 26.92 -1.22
CA PHE A 240 1.29 25.64 -1.90
C PHE A 240 1.26 24.46 -0.94
N SER A 241 1.79 24.59 0.26
CA SER A 241 1.80 23.53 1.29
C SER A 241 0.41 23.26 1.89
N ARG A 242 -0.60 24.10 1.57
CA ARG A 242 -2.01 23.93 1.99
C ARG A 242 -2.97 23.78 0.82
N SER A 243 -2.56 24.21 -0.38
CA SER A 243 -3.36 24.16 -1.60
C SER A 243 -2.44 23.84 -2.79
N PRO A 244 -1.99 22.59 -2.89
CA PRO A 244 -1.02 22.20 -3.92
C PRO A 244 -1.65 22.08 -5.31
N ILE A 245 -0.82 22.34 -6.32
CA ILE A 245 -1.06 21.97 -7.70
C ILE A 245 -0.09 20.84 -8.03
N GLY A 246 -0.62 19.67 -8.30
CA GLY A 246 0.15 18.48 -8.64
C GLY A 246 -0.06 18.05 -10.09
N SER A 247 0.39 16.83 -10.40
CA SER A 247 0.29 16.19 -11.72
C SER A 247 -0.26 14.76 -11.63
N GLY A 248 -0.71 14.36 -10.46
CA GLY A 248 -1.23 13.02 -10.15
C GLY A 248 -2.67 12.78 -10.60
N PRO A 249 -3.22 11.60 -10.31
CA PRO A 249 -4.57 11.21 -10.74
C PRO A 249 -5.69 12.02 -10.11
N PHE A 250 -5.46 12.70 -8.98
CA PHE A 250 -6.45 13.53 -8.29
C PHE A 250 -5.94 14.94 -8.04
N SER A 251 -6.78 15.93 -8.33
CA SER A 251 -6.51 17.35 -8.07
C SER A 251 -7.08 17.79 -6.73
N PHE A 252 -6.30 18.53 -5.95
CA PHE A 252 -6.72 19.14 -4.68
C PHE A 252 -7.92 20.05 -4.87
N LYS A 253 -8.87 20.03 -3.94
CA LYS A 253 -10.04 20.92 -3.89
C LYS A 253 -10.15 21.66 -2.58
N LEU A 254 -10.04 20.98 -1.45
CA LEU A 254 -10.28 21.56 -0.13
C LEU A 254 -9.50 20.80 0.94
N LEU A 255 -8.89 21.52 1.85
CA LEU A 255 -8.45 21.02 3.16
C LEU A 255 -9.46 21.47 4.21
N GLN A 256 -10.22 20.52 4.73
CA GLN A 256 -11.24 20.76 5.74
C GLN A 256 -10.68 20.41 7.13
N THR A 257 -10.88 21.31 8.09
CA THR A 257 -10.68 20.98 9.52
C THR A 257 -12.03 20.59 10.11
N VAL A 258 -12.10 19.42 10.71
CA VAL A 258 -13.32 18.96 11.37
C VAL A 258 -13.45 19.69 12.71
N SER A 259 -14.55 20.42 12.90
CA SER A 259 -14.79 21.26 14.08
C SER A 259 -14.61 20.47 15.38
N MET A 260 -13.95 21.08 16.38
CA MET A 260 -13.66 20.55 17.72
C MET A 260 -12.68 19.39 17.82
N THR A 261 -12.06 18.96 16.70
CA THR A 261 -10.98 17.96 16.70
C THR A 261 -9.81 18.48 15.89
N SER A 262 -8.61 17.91 16.10
CA SER A 262 -7.44 18.12 15.24
C SER A 262 -7.58 17.41 13.89
N ASN A 263 -8.62 16.60 13.71
CA ASN A 263 -8.84 15.80 12.50
C ASN A 263 -9.03 16.70 11.28
N ARG A 264 -8.35 16.35 10.20
CA ARG A 264 -8.42 17.07 8.91
C ARG A 264 -8.81 16.09 7.80
N ALA A 265 -9.48 16.61 6.78
CA ALA A 265 -9.80 15.85 5.58
C ALA A 265 -9.36 16.64 4.34
N VAL A 266 -8.66 15.94 3.44
CA VAL A 266 -8.29 16.46 2.12
C VAL A 266 -9.27 15.93 1.10
N HIS A 267 -9.98 16.83 0.45
CA HIS A 267 -10.93 16.54 -0.62
C HIS A 267 -10.24 16.74 -1.96
N MET A 268 -10.34 15.76 -2.83
CA MET A 268 -9.72 15.75 -4.16
C MET A 268 -10.76 15.32 -5.20
N SER A 269 -10.59 15.75 -6.44
CA SER A 269 -11.39 15.26 -7.57
C SER A 269 -10.52 14.61 -8.63
N ALA A 270 -11.07 13.61 -9.32
CA ALA A 270 -10.41 12.99 -10.47
C ALA A 270 -9.91 14.04 -11.45
N PHE A 271 -8.70 13.87 -11.93
CA PHE A 271 -8.10 14.72 -12.95
C PHE A 271 -8.34 14.11 -14.33
N ALA A 272 -9.18 14.76 -15.14
CA ALA A 272 -9.61 14.23 -16.44
C ALA A 272 -8.45 14.11 -17.43
N ASP A 273 -7.48 15.03 -17.36
CA ASP A 273 -6.33 15.09 -18.27
C ASP A 273 -5.11 14.32 -17.72
N TYR A 274 -5.34 13.40 -16.76
CA TYR A 274 -4.26 12.56 -16.26
C TYR A 274 -3.72 11.64 -17.34
N TYR A 275 -2.42 11.67 -17.58
CA TYR A 275 -1.76 11.00 -18.70
C TYR A 275 -1.89 9.46 -18.75
N LYS A 276 -2.31 8.81 -17.65
CA LYS A 276 -2.61 7.37 -17.64
C LYS A 276 -4.11 7.07 -17.77
N GLY A 277 -4.93 8.10 -17.95
CA GLY A 277 -6.39 8.02 -18.02
C GLY A 277 -7.09 8.52 -16.78
N THR A 278 -8.38 8.82 -16.90
CA THR A 278 -9.20 9.35 -15.81
C THR A 278 -9.53 8.26 -14.79
N PRO A 279 -9.33 8.49 -13.48
CA PRO A 279 -9.79 7.56 -12.45
C PRO A 279 -11.29 7.29 -12.51
N LEU A 280 -11.71 6.06 -12.17
CA LEU A 280 -13.14 5.73 -12.06
C LEU A 280 -13.81 6.47 -10.90
N ILE A 281 -13.11 6.70 -9.80
CA ILE A 281 -13.59 7.46 -8.64
C ILE A 281 -13.63 8.95 -8.98
N ASN A 282 -14.79 9.61 -8.83
CA ASN A 282 -14.90 11.04 -9.10
C ASN A 282 -14.27 11.90 -8.01
N ARG A 283 -14.37 11.48 -6.75
CA ARG A 283 -13.84 12.19 -5.58
C ARG A 283 -13.10 11.22 -4.68
N PHE A 284 -11.91 11.60 -4.28
CA PHE A 284 -11.14 10.90 -3.26
C PHE A 284 -10.96 11.81 -2.05
N GLU A 285 -11.16 11.25 -0.85
CA GLU A 285 -10.97 11.96 0.40
C GLU A 285 -10.01 11.19 1.29
N VAL A 286 -9.01 11.88 1.86
CA VAL A 286 -8.15 11.33 2.90
C VAL A 286 -8.50 12.01 4.22
N HIS A 287 -9.02 11.24 5.16
CA HIS A 287 -9.38 11.67 6.49
C HIS A 287 -8.29 11.25 7.47
N ALA A 288 -7.61 12.23 8.08
CA ALA A 288 -6.57 12.01 9.07
C ALA A 288 -7.17 11.91 10.47
N PHE A 289 -6.75 10.89 11.22
CA PHE A 289 -7.15 10.65 12.60
C PHE A 289 -5.92 10.43 13.47
N GLU A 290 -5.92 10.94 14.69
CA GLU A 290 -4.82 10.72 15.64
C GLU A 290 -4.92 9.36 16.34
N GLU A 291 -6.14 8.82 16.47
CA GLU A 291 -6.41 7.58 17.20
C GLU A 291 -7.13 6.54 16.32
N GLN A 292 -6.74 5.28 16.47
CA GLN A 292 -7.37 4.17 15.71
C GLN A 292 -8.85 3.95 16.11
N ASP A 293 -9.25 4.30 17.33
CA ASP A 293 -10.63 4.19 17.79
C ASP A 293 -11.56 5.13 17.03
N ASP A 294 -11.08 6.33 16.70
CA ASP A 294 -11.84 7.27 15.88
C ASP A 294 -11.97 6.76 14.43
N ILE A 295 -10.95 6.09 13.89
CA ILE A 295 -11.03 5.43 12.57
C ILE A 295 -12.12 4.33 12.59
N VAL A 296 -12.12 3.47 13.61
CA VAL A 296 -13.16 2.42 13.79
C VAL A 296 -14.56 3.04 13.87
N LYS A 297 -14.72 4.13 14.62
CA LYS A 297 -15.98 4.87 14.72
C LYS A 297 -16.38 5.48 13.37
N ALA A 298 -15.46 6.11 12.64
CA ALA A 298 -15.71 6.69 11.33
C ALA A 298 -16.17 5.65 10.30
N LEU A 299 -15.56 4.46 10.30
CA LEU A 299 -16.03 3.33 9.49
C LEU A 299 -17.45 2.91 9.88
N LYS A 300 -17.73 2.67 11.17
CA LYS A 300 -19.04 2.22 11.67
C LYS A 300 -20.16 3.23 11.40
N THR A 301 -19.86 4.52 11.38
CA THR A 301 -20.83 5.58 11.09
C THR A 301 -20.97 5.86 9.60
N GLY A 302 -20.14 5.27 8.74
CA GLY A 302 -20.14 5.53 7.29
C GLY A 302 -19.54 6.89 6.92
N GLN A 303 -18.80 7.53 7.83
CA GLN A 303 -18.05 8.76 7.52
C GLN A 303 -16.95 8.49 6.51
N VAL A 304 -16.32 7.32 6.61
CA VAL A 304 -15.35 6.81 5.64
C VAL A 304 -15.76 5.41 5.17
N ASN A 305 -15.35 5.03 3.97
CA ASN A 305 -15.61 3.70 3.42
C ASN A 305 -14.37 2.80 3.36
N ALA A 306 -13.22 3.32 3.73
CA ALA A 306 -12.01 2.53 3.86
C ALA A 306 -11.09 3.07 4.95
N ALA A 307 -10.16 2.25 5.40
CA ALA A 307 -9.11 2.65 6.32
C ALA A 307 -7.82 1.88 6.06
N ALA A 308 -6.70 2.60 6.11
CA ALA A 308 -5.37 2.08 6.31
C ALA A 308 -4.97 2.22 7.78
N ASP A 309 -3.81 1.65 8.15
CA ASP A 309 -3.14 1.85 9.43
C ASP A 309 -3.89 1.34 10.69
N LEU A 310 -4.92 0.51 10.51
CA LEU A 310 -5.56 -0.17 11.64
C LEU A 310 -4.77 -1.41 12.04
N SER A 311 -4.56 -1.57 13.35
CA SER A 311 -4.03 -2.82 13.88
C SER A 311 -5.08 -3.95 13.80
N ALA A 312 -4.63 -5.19 13.75
CA ALA A 312 -5.52 -6.35 13.74
C ALA A 312 -6.50 -6.35 14.95
N MET A 313 -6.05 -5.88 16.13
CA MET A 313 -6.89 -5.70 17.32
C MET A 313 -8.07 -4.73 17.12
N LYS A 314 -7.93 -3.74 16.24
CA LYS A 314 -9.01 -2.79 15.93
C LYS A 314 -9.90 -3.31 14.80
N ILE A 315 -9.31 -4.03 13.86
CA ILE A 315 -10.04 -4.62 12.72
C ILE A 315 -11.08 -5.65 13.18
N VAL A 316 -10.75 -6.49 14.17
CA VAL A 316 -11.68 -7.50 14.70
C VAL A 316 -12.94 -6.89 15.35
N GLN A 317 -12.96 -5.60 15.66
CA GLN A 317 -14.13 -4.88 16.16
C GLN A 317 -15.15 -4.50 15.06
N LEU A 318 -14.79 -4.69 13.78
CA LEU A 318 -15.65 -4.39 12.64
C LEU A 318 -16.50 -5.60 12.25
N ASP A 319 -17.66 -5.35 11.62
CA ASP A 319 -18.55 -6.44 11.17
C ASP A 319 -18.10 -6.96 9.80
N THR A 320 -17.76 -8.26 9.75
CA THR A 320 -17.37 -8.95 8.52
C THR A 320 -18.44 -8.95 7.42
N LYS A 321 -19.71 -8.70 7.75
CA LYS A 321 -20.76 -8.58 6.74
C LYS A 321 -20.61 -7.35 5.87
N ASN A 322 -20.09 -6.27 6.45
CA ASN A 322 -20.01 -4.94 5.83
C ASN A 322 -18.63 -4.62 5.24
N TYR A 323 -17.57 -5.23 5.79
CA TYR A 323 -16.19 -4.90 5.43
C TYR A 323 -15.45 -6.11 4.85
N LYS A 324 -14.48 -5.82 4.00
CA LYS A 324 -13.42 -6.73 3.59
C LYS A 324 -12.07 -6.22 4.12
N VAL A 325 -11.19 -7.13 4.44
CA VAL A 325 -9.83 -6.83 4.91
C VAL A 325 -8.83 -7.43 3.94
N VAL A 326 -7.80 -6.67 3.62
CA VAL A 326 -6.64 -7.12 2.84
C VAL A 326 -5.41 -6.94 3.69
N SER A 327 -4.74 -8.05 3.97
CA SER A 327 -3.53 -8.14 4.80
C SER A 327 -2.34 -8.48 3.91
N ARG A 328 -1.33 -7.62 3.84
CA ARG A 328 -0.17 -7.80 2.93
C ARG A 328 1.15 -7.53 3.64
N PRO A 329 2.14 -8.43 3.52
CA PRO A 329 3.50 -8.12 3.91
C PRO A 329 4.02 -6.90 3.14
N VAL A 330 4.75 -6.03 3.85
CA VAL A 330 5.50 -4.92 3.25
C VAL A 330 7.00 -5.18 3.37
N ASN A 331 7.79 -4.50 2.54
CA ASN A 331 9.25 -4.64 2.57
C ASN A 331 9.86 -3.82 3.73
N ALA A 332 9.40 -4.15 4.92
CA ALA A 332 9.87 -3.61 6.18
C ALA A 332 9.89 -4.71 7.25
N GLY A 333 10.66 -4.53 8.28
CA GLY A 333 10.73 -5.53 9.34
C GLY A 333 11.06 -4.95 10.70
N VAL A 334 10.56 -5.58 11.75
CA VAL A 334 10.81 -5.23 13.14
C VAL A 334 11.99 -6.01 13.67
N TYR A 335 12.96 -5.29 14.21
CA TYR A 335 14.22 -5.82 14.74
C TYR A 335 14.41 -5.40 16.20
N ALA A 336 15.01 -6.29 16.99
CA ALA A 336 15.72 -5.94 18.23
C ALA A 336 17.17 -5.60 17.84
N ILE A 337 17.48 -4.32 17.70
CA ILE A 337 18.76 -3.79 17.24
C ILE A 337 19.69 -3.68 18.46
N LEU A 338 20.84 -4.35 18.42
CA LEU A 338 21.80 -4.43 19.53
C LEU A 338 22.88 -3.34 19.36
N ASN A 339 23.00 -2.44 20.32
CA ASN A 339 24.04 -1.42 20.32
C ASN A 339 25.40 -2.06 20.65
N VAL A 340 26.23 -2.31 19.65
CA VAL A 340 27.52 -2.99 19.81
C VAL A 340 28.58 -2.14 20.52
N ASP A 341 28.35 -0.85 20.72
CA ASP A 341 29.20 0.03 21.56
C ASP A 341 28.81 -0.01 23.06
N SER A 342 27.66 -0.65 23.41
CA SER A 342 27.26 -0.88 24.78
C SER A 342 28.29 -1.77 25.52
N PRO A 343 28.65 -1.46 26.77
CA PRO A 343 29.66 -2.23 27.52
C PRO A 343 29.37 -3.73 27.57
N VAL A 344 28.11 -4.12 27.66
CA VAL A 344 27.67 -5.52 27.74
C VAL A 344 27.58 -6.14 26.34
N LEU A 345 27.02 -5.42 25.36
CA LEU A 345 26.78 -5.94 24.01
C LEU A 345 27.99 -5.80 23.08
N LYS A 346 29.09 -5.19 23.53
CA LYS A 346 30.37 -5.20 22.85
C LYS A 346 30.91 -6.63 22.65
N ASP A 347 30.65 -7.49 23.64
CA ASP A 347 31.01 -8.91 23.54
C ASP A 347 30.06 -9.63 22.57
N LYS A 348 30.62 -10.16 21.48
CA LYS A 348 29.91 -10.91 20.47
C LYS A 348 29.24 -12.16 21.04
N VAL A 349 29.86 -12.82 22.02
CA VAL A 349 29.33 -14.04 22.62
C VAL A 349 28.01 -13.75 23.36
N VAL A 350 27.91 -12.59 24.03
CA VAL A 350 26.66 -12.15 24.67
C VAL A 350 25.58 -11.92 23.63
N ARG A 351 25.88 -11.28 22.49
CA ARG A 351 24.92 -11.06 21.42
C ARG A 351 24.43 -12.37 20.79
N GLN A 352 25.34 -13.32 20.55
CA GLN A 352 25.01 -14.67 20.05
C GLN A 352 24.14 -15.44 21.04
N ALA A 353 24.41 -15.32 22.35
CA ALA A 353 23.56 -15.91 23.37
C ALA A 353 22.14 -15.34 23.36
N LEU A 354 21.99 -14.00 23.24
CA LEU A 354 20.68 -13.36 23.12
C LEU A 354 19.93 -13.82 21.86
N GLN A 355 20.64 -13.98 20.73
CA GLN A 355 20.04 -14.51 19.50
C GLN A 355 19.51 -15.93 19.69
N LEU A 356 20.32 -16.82 20.28
CA LEU A 356 19.91 -18.20 20.57
C LEU A 356 18.77 -18.28 21.60
N ALA A 357 18.70 -17.34 22.53
CA ALA A 357 17.61 -17.28 23.51
C ALA A 357 16.31 -16.70 22.94
N THR A 358 16.33 -16.18 21.70
CA THR A 358 15.17 -15.54 21.09
C THR A 358 14.46 -16.48 20.11
N ASP A 359 13.36 -17.09 20.57
CA ASP A 359 12.43 -17.81 19.72
C ASP A 359 11.44 -16.83 19.08
N THR A 360 11.73 -16.43 17.84
CA THR A 360 10.88 -15.51 17.10
C THR A 360 9.56 -16.13 16.67
N GLY A 361 9.47 -17.46 16.58
CA GLY A 361 8.23 -18.18 16.33
C GLY A 361 7.25 -18.04 17.49
N VAL A 362 7.75 -18.15 18.74
CA VAL A 362 6.96 -17.91 19.95
C VAL A 362 6.50 -16.45 20.03
N ILE A 363 7.37 -15.49 19.65
CA ILE A 363 6.99 -14.07 19.61
C ILE A 363 5.84 -13.86 18.62
N ARG A 364 5.95 -14.34 17.39
CA ARG A 364 4.92 -14.20 16.37
C ARG A 364 3.59 -14.84 16.80
N LYS A 365 3.63 -16.06 17.35
CA LYS A 365 2.44 -16.73 17.90
C LYS A 365 1.81 -15.97 19.07
N GLY A 366 2.62 -15.47 20.00
CA GLY A 366 2.09 -14.72 21.14
C GLY A 366 1.45 -13.39 20.78
N MET A 367 1.83 -12.81 19.64
CA MET A 367 1.13 -11.65 19.05
C MET A 367 -0.23 -12.06 18.49
N GLU A 368 -0.32 -13.20 17.82
CA GLU A 368 -1.55 -13.76 17.27
C GLU A 368 -2.55 -14.15 18.39
N GLU A 369 -2.07 -14.86 19.43
CA GLU A 369 -2.90 -15.31 20.56
C GLU A 369 -3.59 -14.16 21.27
N LYS A 370 -2.95 -12.99 21.42
CA LYS A 370 -3.56 -11.81 22.02
C LYS A 370 -4.76 -11.32 21.21
N ILE A 371 -4.70 -11.42 19.89
CA ILE A 371 -5.79 -11.03 19.00
C ILE A 371 -6.94 -12.03 19.14
N LEU A 372 -6.62 -13.32 19.21
CA LEU A 372 -7.60 -14.42 19.32
C LEU A 372 -8.25 -14.52 20.71
N SER A 373 -7.61 -14.07 21.77
CA SER A 373 -8.12 -14.11 23.14
C SER A 373 -9.04 -12.94 23.49
N ALA A 374 -9.11 -11.91 22.65
CA ALA A 374 -10.10 -10.85 22.82
C ALA A 374 -11.51 -11.43 22.59
N ASP A 375 -12.47 -11.08 23.43
CA ASP A 375 -13.85 -11.60 23.37
C ASP A 375 -14.63 -10.98 22.18
N HIS A 376 -14.19 -11.31 20.96
CA HIS A 376 -14.76 -10.79 19.71
C HIS A 376 -15.36 -11.92 18.87
N PRO A 377 -16.70 -12.01 18.77
CA PRO A 377 -17.38 -13.10 18.07
C PRO A 377 -17.11 -13.15 16.56
N ASN A 378 -16.47 -12.12 15.99
CA ASN A 378 -16.21 -11.98 14.55
C ASN A 378 -14.81 -12.45 14.12
N GLU A 379 -13.96 -12.88 15.03
CA GLU A 379 -12.54 -13.20 14.79
C GLU A 379 -12.32 -14.29 13.74
N ARG A 380 -13.20 -15.28 13.67
CA ARG A 380 -13.09 -16.41 12.74
C ARG A 380 -13.56 -16.11 11.32
N SER A 381 -14.08 -14.92 11.08
CA SER A 381 -14.72 -14.57 9.81
C SER A 381 -13.88 -13.69 8.90
N TYR A 382 -12.77 -13.12 9.38
CA TYR A 382 -11.79 -12.46 8.54
C TYR A 382 -10.67 -13.43 8.18
N ASP A 383 -10.29 -13.46 6.89
CA ASP A 383 -9.06 -14.12 6.42
C ASP A 383 -7.86 -13.20 6.74
N LEU A 384 -7.72 -12.84 8.02
CA LEU A 384 -6.57 -12.10 8.51
C LEU A 384 -5.40 -13.07 8.57
N LYS A 385 -4.31 -12.73 7.89
CA LYS A 385 -3.02 -13.35 8.14
C LYS A 385 -2.48 -12.80 9.45
N LEU A 386 -2.97 -13.34 10.56
CA LEU A 386 -2.57 -12.92 11.90
C LEU A 386 -1.10 -13.24 12.17
N GLU A 387 -0.59 -14.33 11.58
CA GLU A 387 0.81 -14.69 11.69
C GLU A 387 1.67 -13.77 10.81
N LYS A 388 2.47 -12.95 11.45
CA LYS A 388 3.45 -12.11 10.78
C LYS A 388 4.56 -12.99 10.16
N PRO A 389 5.01 -12.74 8.89
CA PRO A 389 6.06 -13.54 8.29
C PRO A 389 7.37 -13.50 9.08
N ALA A 390 8.17 -14.57 8.98
CA ALA A 390 9.47 -14.64 9.61
C ALA A 390 10.45 -13.62 9.01
N LEU A 391 11.32 -13.09 9.85
CA LEU A 391 12.39 -12.18 9.47
C LEU A 391 13.69 -12.64 10.13
N ASP A 392 14.50 -13.36 9.39
CA ASP A 392 15.74 -13.97 9.93
C ASP A 392 17.01 -13.27 9.46
N LEU A 393 16.88 -12.35 8.50
CA LEU A 393 17.94 -11.64 7.82
C LEU A 393 17.74 -10.12 7.87
N PRO A 394 18.76 -9.33 7.49
CA PRO A 394 18.58 -7.89 7.27
C PRO A 394 17.76 -7.57 5.99
N PHE A 395 17.14 -8.56 5.38
CA PHE A 395 16.32 -8.52 4.18
C PHE A 395 14.99 -9.21 4.43
N VAL A 396 13.93 -8.80 3.72
CA VAL A 396 12.67 -9.52 3.75
C VAL A 396 12.70 -10.77 2.87
N GLN A 397 11.78 -11.67 3.13
CA GLN A 397 11.68 -12.93 2.40
C GLN A 397 11.50 -12.67 0.89
N GLY A 398 12.26 -13.36 0.06
CA GLY A 398 12.21 -13.27 -1.41
C GLY A 398 13.16 -12.24 -2.03
N GLN A 399 13.81 -11.37 -1.26
CA GLN A 399 14.76 -10.38 -1.80
C GLN A 399 16.11 -10.97 -2.19
N LEU A 400 16.52 -12.08 -1.59
CA LEU A 400 17.70 -12.83 -2.01
C LEU A 400 17.29 -14.02 -2.88
N ALA A 401 17.94 -14.19 -4.03
CA ALA A 401 17.66 -15.27 -4.95
C ALA A 401 18.58 -16.49 -4.70
N GLY A 402 18.08 -17.71 -5.02
CA GLY A 402 18.81 -18.98 -4.94
C GLY A 402 18.57 -19.74 -3.64
N ASN A 403 19.15 -20.97 -3.58
CA ASN A 403 18.91 -21.92 -2.48
C ASN A 403 19.98 -21.84 -1.38
N ASP A 404 21.04 -21.07 -1.59
CA ASP A 404 22.21 -20.90 -0.70
C ASP A 404 22.08 -19.65 0.20
N ILE A 405 20.84 -19.30 0.57
CA ILE A 405 20.55 -18.17 1.46
C ILE A 405 21.01 -18.53 2.88
N PRO A 406 21.82 -17.69 3.54
CA PRO A 406 22.25 -17.93 4.92
C PRO A 406 21.05 -18.02 5.87
N ASN A 407 21.11 -18.92 6.83
CA ASN A 407 20.10 -19.09 7.86
C ASN A 407 20.64 -18.74 9.24
N LYS A 408 19.85 -18.07 10.07
CA LYS A 408 20.20 -17.89 11.48
C LYS A 408 20.11 -19.22 12.23
N PRO A 409 20.84 -19.40 13.34
CA PRO A 409 20.68 -20.55 14.22
C PRO A 409 19.25 -20.64 14.77
N ALA A 410 18.75 -21.87 14.94
CA ALA A 410 17.51 -22.10 15.67
C ALA A 410 17.65 -21.69 17.14
N ALA A 411 16.55 -21.29 17.77
CA ALA A 411 16.53 -20.95 19.18
C ALA A 411 16.95 -22.15 20.05
N ASP A 412 17.89 -21.92 20.97
CA ASP A 412 18.41 -22.89 21.94
C ASP A 412 18.79 -22.18 23.23
N SER A 413 17.85 -22.10 24.16
CA SER A 413 18.05 -21.41 25.45
C SER A 413 19.11 -22.07 26.31
N LYS A 414 19.33 -23.41 26.19
CA LYS A 414 20.38 -24.12 26.91
C LYS A 414 21.75 -23.66 26.42
N ARG A 415 21.94 -23.70 25.10
CA ARG A 415 23.19 -23.25 24.46
C ARG A 415 23.46 -21.77 24.72
N ALA A 416 22.40 -20.93 24.73
CA ALA A 416 22.50 -19.52 25.10
C ALA A 416 23.05 -19.36 26.54
N GLY A 417 22.56 -20.17 27.49
CA GLY A 417 23.07 -20.21 28.84
C GLY A 417 24.56 -20.57 28.94
N GLU A 418 24.97 -21.60 28.22
CA GLU A 418 26.38 -22.05 28.16
C GLU A 418 27.30 -20.97 27.57
N LEU A 419 26.83 -20.22 26.55
CA LEU A 419 27.59 -19.11 25.98
C LEU A 419 27.78 -17.97 27.01
N LEU A 420 26.72 -17.60 27.75
CA LEU A 420 26.84 -16.58 28.80
C LEU A 420 27.75 -17.02 29.93
N ASP A 421 27.70 -18.31 30.31
CA ASP A 421 28.63 -18.86 31.31
C ASP A 421 30.09 -18.77 30.85
N SER A 422 30.36 -19.05 29.55
CA SER A 422 31.68 -18.93 28.95
C SER A 422 32.17 -17.48 28.84
N ALA A 423 31.24 -16.53 28.68
CA ALA A 423 31.51 -15.10 28.68
C ALA A 423 31.66 -14.50 30.09
N GLY A 424 31.67 -15.33 31.14
CA GLY A 424 31.85 -14.89 32.52
C GLY A 424 30.57 -14.42 33.23
N TRP A 425 29.38 -14.61 32.59
CA TRP A 425 28.09 -14.27 33.18
C TRP A 425 27.40 -15.50 33.76
N LYS A 426 27.64 -15.78 35.03
CA LYS A 426 27.14 -16.97 35.75
C LYS A 426 25.81 -16.74 36.42
N MET A 427 24.95 -17.77 36.46
CA MET A 427 23.65 -17.70 37.14
C MET A 427 23.83 -17.69 38.65
N VAL A 428 23.40 -16.62 39.33
CA VAL A 428 23.48 -16.43 40.80
C VAL A 428 22.18 -15.82 41.28
N GLY A 429 21.41 -16.59 42.05
CA GLY A 429 20.15 -16.11 42.63
C GLY A 429 19.08 -15.69 41.59
N GLY A 430 19.00 -16.41 40.47
CA GLY A 430 18.01 -16.18 39.42
C GLY A 430 18.40 -15.11 38.40
N VAL A 431 19.56 -14.44 38.58
CA VAL A 431 20.10 -13.45 37.64
C VAL A 431 21.55 -13.79 37.28
N ARG A 432 21.99 -13.34 36.12
CA ARG A 432 23.37 -13.52 35.68
C ARG A 432 24.26 -12.42 36.24
N LYS A 433 25.41 -12.82 36.80
CA LYS A 433 26.41 -11.90 37.33
C LYS A 433 27.80 -12.25 36.80
N ASN A 434 28.63 -11.23 36.61
CA ASN A 434 30.05 -11.42 36.32
C ASN A 434 30.86 -11.63 37.64
N ASP A 435 32.17 -11.90 37.51
CA ASP A 435 33.05 -12.15 38.66
C ASP A 435 33.17 -10.94 39.60
N ALA A 436 32.86 -9.72 39.13
CA ALA A 436 32.79 -8.52 39.98
C ALA A 436 31.42 -8.35 40.67
N GLY A 437 30.50 -9.31 40.55
CA GLY A 437 29.16 -9.27 41.13
C GLY A 437 28.17 -8.36 40.43
N GLN A 438 28.53 -7.77 39.28
CA GLN A 438 27.63 -6.91 38.48
C GLN A 438 26.59 -7.77 37.80
N VAL A 439 25.33 -7.33 37.85
CA VAL A 439 24.20 -7.99 37.17
C VAL A 439 24.24 -7.70 35.67
N LEU A 440 24.02 -8.72 34.85
CA LEU A 440 23.81 -8.58 33.38
C LEU A 440 22.49 -7.83 33.16
N THR A 441 22.56 -6.53 32.94
CA THR A 441 21.40 -5.65 32.78
C THR A 441 21.42 -5.00 31.42
N LEU A 442 20.24 -4.99 30.72
CA LEU A 442 20.03 -4.35 29.42
C LEU A 442 18.92 -3.31 29.49
N ASN A 443 19.14 -2.16 28.87
CA ASN A 443 18.17 -1.09 28.72
C ASN A 443 17.55 -1.18 27.29
N LEU A 444 16.27 -1.54 27.20
CA LEU A 444 15.53 -1.67 25.95
C LEU A 444 14.68 -0.44 25.70
N ALA A 445 14.83 0.19 24.55
CA ALA A 445 14.06 1.36 24.14
C ALA A 445 13.15 1.03 22.94
N THR A 446 11.95 1.61 22.93
CA THR A 446 11.02 1.61 21.79
C THR A 446 10.06 2.78 21.88
N THR A 447 9.28 3.01 20.82
CA THR A 447 8.15 3.93 20.83
C THR A 447 6.86 3.22 21.25
N LYS A 448 5.92 3.96 21.82
CA LYS A 448 4.59 3.46 22.19
C LYS A 448 3.82 3.05 20.94
N ASN A 449 3.64 1.75 20.80
CA ASN A 449 2.89 1.12 19.72
C ASN A 449 2.48 -0.27 20.19
N ALA A 450 1.22 -0.67 19.99
CA ALA A 450 0.68 -1.91 20.54
C ALA A 450 1.46 -3.17 20.10
N ASP A 451 1.94 -3.20 18.85
CA ASP A 451 2.73 -4.31 18.33
C ASP A 451 4.15 -4.32 18.93
N TYR A 452 4.76 -3.13 19.10
CA TYR A 452 6.08 -3.03 19.72
C TYR A 452 6.04 -3.39 21.19
N GLU A 453 5.05 -2.90 21.94
CA GLU A 453 4.88 -3.21 23.36
C GLU A 453 4.67 -4.71 23.58
N LYS A 454 3.84 -5.37 22.73
CA LYS A 454 3.65 -6.82 22.81
C LYS A 454 4.89 -7.60 22.43
N SER A 455 5.59 -7.20 21.39
CA SER A 455 6.86 -7.81 20.99
C SER A 455 7.93 -7.67 22.09
N LEU A 456 7.98 -6.48 22.70
CA LEU A 456 8.87 -6.19 23.81
C LEU A 456 8.57 -7.08 25.02
N GLU A 457 7.30 -7.20 25.42
CA GLU A 457 6.85 -8.09 26.50
C GLU A 457 7.33 -9.53 26.30
N LEU A 458 7.10 -10.08 25.11
CA LEU A 458 7.47 -11.46 24.77
C LEU A 458 8.99 -11.65 24.72
N LEU A 459 9.72 -10.72 24.13
CA LEU A 459 11.19 -10.75 24.07
C LEU A 459 11.81 -10.67 25.47
N VAL A 460 11.34 -9.71 26.26
CA VAL A 460 11.77 -9.53 27.66
C VAL A 460 11.49 -10.78 28.49
N GLY A 461 10.35 -11.43 28.29
CA GLY A 461 9.99 -12.70 28.94
C GLY A 461 11.03 -13.78 28.70
N GLN A 462 11.46 -13.97 27.44
CA GLN A 462 12.48 -14.97 27.06
C GLN A 462 13.86 -14.65 27.67
N TRP A 463 14.30 -13.39 27.60
CA TRP A 463 15.61 -13.01 28.12
C TRP A 463 15.69 -13.00 29.66
N ARG A 464 14.58 -12.69 30.36
CA ARG A 464 14.50 -12.85 31.80
C ARG A 464 14.63 -14.31 32.26
N GLN A 465 14.06 -15.25 31.48
CA GLN A 465 14.25 -16.69 31.74
C GLN A 465 15.72 -17.10 31.58
N LEU A 466 16.48 -16.43 30.75
CA LEU A 466 17.93 -16.62 30.62
C LEU A 466 18.72 -16.02 31.78
N GLY A 467 18.08 -15.25 32.67
CA GLY A 467 18.68 -14.57 33.83
C GLY A 467 19.17 -13.15 33.55
N VAL A 468 18.76 -12.54 32.43
CA VAL A 468 19.11 -11.15 32.06
C VAL A 468 18.14 -10.19 32.76
N ALA A 469 18.66 -9.21 33.49
CA ALA A 469 17.85 -8.12 34.02
C ALA A 469 17.55 -7.09 32.92
N ILE A 470 16.30 -6.62 32.85
CA ILE A 470 15.89 -5.75 31.75
C ILE A 470 15.09 -4.57 32.27
N ASN A 471 15.53 -3.37 31.87
CA ASN A 471 14.82 -2.11 32.02
C ASN A 471 14.19 -1.76 30.66
N THR A 472 12.95 -1.29 30.66
CA THR A 472 12.25 -0.89 29.42
C THR A 472 11.96 0.61 29.42
N ASN A 473 12.18 1.28 28.31
CA ASN A 473 11.86 2.68 28.06
C ASN A 473 10.93 2.75 26.83
N VAL A 474 9.63 2.90 27.07
CA VAL A 474 8.60 3.04 26.04
C VAL A 474 8.23 4.52 25.96
N VAL A 475 8.57 5.17 24.84
CA VAL A 475 8.39 6.62 24.65
C VAL A 475 7.12 6.89 23.86
N ASP A 476 6.23 7.70 24.40
CA ASP A 476 5.05 8.20 23.69
C ASP A 476 5.46 9.35 22.77
N THR A 477 5.42 9.11 21.46
CA THR A 477 5.79 10.12 20.44
C THR A 477 4.72 11.19 20.23
N ASN A 478 3.51 10.98 20.77
CA ASN A 478 2.43 11.99 20.74
C ASN A 478 2.57 13.00 21.89
N ASP A 479 3.42 12.72 22.88
CA ASP A 479 3.73 13.69 23.93
C ASP A 479 4.69 14.76 23.39
N PRO A 480 4.27 16.04 23.33
CA PRO A 480 5.11 17.13 22.81
C PRO A 480 6.42 17.33 23.61
N ALA A 481 6.45 16.88 24.87
CA ALA A 481 7.65 16.93 25.72
C ALA A 481 8.65 15.82 25.38
N SER A 482 8.22 14.81 24.64
CA SER A 482 9.03 13.65 24.26
C SER A 482 9.65 13.83 22.89
N ASN A 483 10.98 13.76 22.80
CA ASN A 483 11.68 13.75 21.51
C ASN A 483 12.53 12.48 21.40
N PHE A 484 11.91 11.42 20.90
CA PHE A 484 12.56 10.12 20.74
C PHE A 484 13.84 10.19 19.88
N ALA A 485 13.82 11.00 18.84
CA ALA A 485 14.98 11.15 17.95
C ALA A 485 16.17 11.78 18.68
N GLN A 486 15.95 12.89 19.40
CA GLN A 486 17.01 13.62 20.11
C GLN A 486 17.44 12.93 21.40
N ASN A 487 16.50 12.35 22.15
CA ASN A 487 16.77 11.84 23.48
C ASN A 487 17.21 10.37 23.50
N VAL A 488 16.84 9.59 22.47
CA VAL A 488 17.11 8.14 22.42
C VAL A 488 17.93 7.75 21.20
N LEU A 489 17.51 8.16 19.97
CA LEU A 489 18.16 7.66 18.76
C LEU A 489 19.52 8.30 18.50
N GLN A 490 19.63 9.63 18.55
CA GLN A 490 20.88 10.35 18.26
C GLN A 490 22.00 10.00 19.28
N PRO A 491 21.77 10.01 20.60
CA PRO A 491 22.78 9.64 21.57
C PRO A 491 22.96 8.12 21.73
N ARG A 492 22.15 7.28 21.03
CA ARG A 492 22.14 5.81 21.23
C ARG A 492 21.91 5.43 22.70
N ALA A 493 20.95 6.11 23.38
CA ALA A 493 20.67 5.94 24.80
C ALA A 493 19.89 4.63 25.07
N TYR A 494 20.44 3.49 24.66
CA TYR A 494 19.89 2.14 24.81
C TYR A 494 21.00 1.10 24.64
N ASP A 495 20.79 -0.10 25.20
CA ASP A 495 21.53 -1.29 24.84
C ASP A 495 20.83 -2.01 23.67
N VAL A 496 19.49 -2.03 23.67
CA VAL A 496 18.68 -2.62 22.60
C VAL A 496 17.60 -1.64 22.18
N LEU A 497 17.44 -1.48 20.87
CA LEU A 497 16.36 -0.69 20.24
C LEU A 497 15.40 -1.62 19.53
N LEU A 498 14.13 -1.65 19.93
CA LEU A 498 13.07 -2.32 19.18
C LEU A 498 12.47 -1.33 18.18
N ARG A 499 12.65 -1.61 16.88
CA ARG A 499 12.24 -0.70 15.81
C ARG A 499 12.01 -1.41 14.49
N GLU A 500 11.07 -0.89 13.70
CA GLU A 500 10.91 -1.22 12.29
C GLU A 500 11.97 -0.53 11.43
N LEU A 501 12.51 -1.26 10.46
CA LEU A 501 13.36 -0.75 9.40
C LEU A 501 12.66 -0.96 8.05
N ALA A 502 12.51 0.11 7.27
CA ALA A 502 12.00 0.06 5.91
C ALA A 502 13.12 -0.39 4.96
N ILE A 503 13.01 -1.58 4.40
CA ILE A 503 14.04 -2.17 3.54
C ILE A 503 13.86 -1.72 2.08
N GLY A 504 12.58 -1.55 1.65
CA GLY A 504 12.26 -1.15 0.29
C GLY A 504 12.29 -2.31 -0.71
N ALA A 505 12.13 -2.01 -2.00
CA ALA A 505 12.11 -3.02 -3.06
C ALA A 505 13.51 -3.56 -3.39
N ASP A 506 14.51 -2.69 -3.37
CA ASP A 506 15.91 -3.09 -3.54
C ASP A 506 16.51 -3.48 -2.19
N PRO A 507 17.29 -4.57 -2.09
CA PRO A 507 17.91 -5.02 -0.85
C PRO A 507 19.11 -4.15 -0.41
N ASP A 508 19.16 -2.87 -0.79
CA ASP A 508 20.22 -1.95 -0.37
C ASP A 508 20.04 -1.48 1.07
N VAL A 509 20.53 -2.27 2.00
CA VAL A 509 20.49 -1.99 3.45
C VAL A 509 21.74 -1.26 3.97
N PHE A 510 22.51 -0.65 3.09
CA PHE A 510 23.73 0.12 3.42
C PHE A 510 23.48 1.16 4.51
N ALA A 511 22.37 1.90 4.41
CA ALA A 511 22.02 2.95 5.37
C ALA A 511 21.88 2.43 6.82
N TYR A 512 21.52 1.18 7.00
CA TYR A 512 21.28 0.59 8.32
C TYR A 512 22.50 -0.14 8.91
N TRP A 513 23.42 -0.62 8.05
CA TRP A 513 24.44 -1.56 8.52
C TRP A 513 25.88 -1.19 8.15
N HIS A 514 26.11 -0.22 7.25
CA HIS A 514 27.46 0.22 6.90
C HIS A 514 28.06 1.09 8.03
N SER A 515 29.35 0.95 8.32
CA SER A 515 30.02 1.66 9.42
C SER A 515 30.00 3.18 9.27
N SER A 516 29.99 3.72 8.04
CA SER A 516 29.88 5.17 7.80
C SER A 516 28.57 5.78 8.30
N GLN A 517 27.55 4.96 8.52
CA GLN A 517 26.24 5.35 9.04
C GLN A 517 26.14 5.21 10.58
N ALA A 518 27.20 4.74 11.25
CA ALA A 518 27.29 4.61 12.70
C ALA A 518 27.70 5.96 13.33
N ASN A 519 26.86 6.97 13.15
CA ASN A 519 27.03 8.32 13.67
C ASN A 519 25.67 8.86 14.15
N PRO A 520 25.61 9.95 14.96
CA PRO A 520 24.37 10.48 15.52
C PRO A 520 23.27 10.80 14.49
N GLY A 521 23.63 11.24 13.28
CA GLY A 521 22.70 11.53 12.19
C GLY A 521 22.44 10.35 11.27
N GLY A 522 23.17 9.25 11.41
CA GLY A 522 23.04 8.06 10.55
C GLY A 522 22.01 7.05 11.08
N LEU A 523 21.64 6.11 10.21
CA LEU A 523 20.60 5.11 10.49
C LEU A 523 21.15 3.77 10.98
N ASN A 524 22.48 3.61 11.09
CA ASN A 524 23.07 2.43 11.73
C ASN A 524 22.89 2.53 13.26
N PHE A 525 21.71 2.17 13.71
CA PHE A 525 21.32 2.24 15.12
C PHE A 525 22.03 1.21 16.01
N SER A 526 22.67 0.21 15.40
CA SER A 526 23.49 -0.78 16.10
C SER A 526 24.90 -0.27 16.42
N ASN A 527 25.35 0.83 15.82
CA ASN A 527 26.77 1.22 15.77
C ASN A 527 27.69 0.12 15.19
N TYR A 528 27.13 -0.79 14.40
CA TYR A 528 27.84 -1.93 13.81
C TYR A 528 28.97 -1.46 12.88
N LYS A 529 30.14 -2.04 13.07
CA LYS A 529 31.37 -1.74 12.30
C LYS A 529 32.09 -3.04 11.99
N ASN A 530 32.12 -3.43 10.72
CA ASN A 530 32.85 -4.60 10.26
C ASN A 530 33.32 -4.38 8.82
N ALA A 531 34.62 -4.40 8.59
CA ALA A 531 35.22 -4.12 7.28
C ALA A 531 34.76 -5.09 6.16
N ASN A 532 34.50 -6.36 6.49
CA ASN A 532 34.00 -7.34 5.50
C ASN A 532 32.54 -7.05 5.13
N ALA A 533 31.72 -6.70 6.11
CA ALA A 533 30.34 -6.29 5.91
C ALA A 533 30.28 -5.00 5.06
N ASP A 534 31.10 -4.00 5.38
CA ASP A 534 31.21 -2.73 4.64
C ASP A 534 31.63 -2.97 3.19
N ALA A 535 32.66 -3.80 2.97
CA ALA A 535 33.11 -4.14 1.63
C ALA A 535 32.03 -4.88 0.81
N ALA A 536 31.27 -5.79 1.46
CA ALA A 536 30.19 -6.51 0.80
C ALA A 536 29.04 -5.55 0.41
N LEU A 537 28.59 -4.68 1.33
CA LEU A 537 27.55 -3.68 1.08
C LEU A 537 27.96 -2.68 0.00
N THR A 538 29.16 -2.12 0.08
CA THR A 538 29.69 -1.20 -0.93
C THR A 538 29.77 -1.86 -2.30
N SER A 539 30.28 -3.10 -2.35
CA SER A 539 30.38 -3.85 -3.61
C SER A 539 29.02 -4.21 -4.20
N ALA A 540 28.02 -4.57 -3.36
CA ALA A 540 26.66 -4.83 -3.81
C ALA A 540 26.02 -3.56 -4.39
N ARG A 541 26.19 -2.42 -3.71
CA ARG A 541 25.62 -1.13 -4.09
C ARG A 541 26.13 -0.60 -5.42
N SER A 542 27.42 -0.83 -5.72
CA SER A 542 28.08 -0.31 -6.92
C SER A 542 27.92 -1.19 -8.18
N ARG A 543 27.40 -2.40 -8.06
CA ARG A 543 27.28 -3.33 -9.20
C ARG A 543 25.91 -3.24 -9.85
N VAL A 544 25.89 -3.19 -11.18
CA VAL A 544 24.67 -3.15 -11.99
C VAL A 544 24.07 -4.55 -12.15
N GLU A 545 24.91 -5.58 -12.24
CA GLU A 545 24.49 -6.97 -12.48
C GLU A 545 23.83 -7.56 -11.23
N SER A 546 22.57 -7.96 -11.32
CA SER A 546 21.75 -8.48 -10.22
C SER A 546 22.35 -9.71 -9.53
N ASP A 547 22.93 -10.64 -10.31
CA ASP A 547 23.51 -11.87 -9.77
C ASP A 547 24.75 -11.60 -8.92
N LEU A 548 25.61 -10.69 -9.37
CA LEU A 548 26.79 -10.26 -8.61
C LEU A 548 26.40 -9.50 -7.34
N ARG A 549 25.35 -8.68 -7.40
CA ARG A 549 24.79 -8.00 -6.22
C ARG A 549 24.28 -9.03 -5.21
N ASN A 550 23.51 -10.02 -5.68
CA ASN A 550 22.95 -11.08 -4.84
C ASN A 550 24.04 -11.86 -4.08
N VAL A 551 25.14 -12.22 -4.75
CA VAL A 551 26.30 -12.87 -4.09
C VAL A 551 26.87 -12.00 -2.96
N LYS A 552 26.97 -10.67 -3.18
CA LYS A 552 27.49 -9.75 -2.17
C LYS A 552 26.54 -9.55 -0.99
N TYR A 553 25.23 -9.46 -1.24
CA TYR A 553 24.23 -9.42 -0.18
C TYR A 553 24.18 -10.70 0.65
N LYS A 554 24.36 -11.89 0.03
CA LYS A 554 24.51 -13.16 0.77
C LYS A 554 25.75 -13.18 1.65
N ALA A 555 26.89 -12.68 1.15
CA ALA A 555 28.12 -12.56 1.93
C ALA A 555 27.92 -11.62 3.14
N PHE A 556 27.24 -10.48 2.93
CA PHE A 556 26.88 -9.57 4.00
C PHE A 556 25.93 -10.26 5.01
N ALA A 557 24.87 -10.94 4.55
CA ALA A 557 23.92 -11.64 5.40
C ALA A 557 24.61 -12.67 6.32
N LYS A 558 25.60 -13.42 5.78
CA LYS A 558 26.40 -14.37 6.55
C LYS A 558 27.17 -13.68 7.69
N GLN A 559 27.83 -12.55 7.37
CA GLN A 559 28.58 -11.76 8.36
C GLN A 559 27.65 -11.18 9.42
N TRP A 560 26.46 -10.68 9.00
CA TRP A 560 25.45 -10.11 9.88
C TRP A 560 24.90 -11.17 10.87
N ILE A 561 24.61 -12.39 10.41
CA ILE A 561 24.17 -13.50 11.28
C ILE A 561 25.26 -13.84 12.32
N ASP A 562 26.52 -13.89 11.89
CA ASP A 562 27.65 -14.25 12.75
C ASP A 562 27.90 -13.17 13.82
N ASP A 563 27.86 -11.90 13.46
CA ASP A 563 28.16 -10.78 14.35
C ASP A 563 26.97 -10.36 15.22
N VAL A 564 25.76 -10.69 14.82
CA VAL A 564 24.50 -10.37 15.52
C VAL A 564 24.37 -8.89 15.90
N PRO A 565 24.38 -7.95 14.92
CA PRO A 565 24.11 -6.55 15.23
C PRO A 565 22.62 -6.29 15.52
N ALA A 566 21.75 -7.22 15.13
CA ALA A 566 20.33 -7.21 15.44
C ALA A 566 19.72 -8.61 15.35
N ILE A 567 18.53 -8.77 15.92
CA ILE A 567 17.70 -9.97 15.82
C ILE A 567 16.42 -9.57 15.10
N GLY A 568 16.17 -10.12 13.91
CA GLY A 568 14.91 -9.92 13.20
C GLY A 568 13.78 -10.68 13.92
N LEU A 569 12.68 -10.01 14.19
CA LEU A 569 11.55 -10.59 14.90
C LEU A 569 10.45 -11.03 13.95
N TYR A 570 10.00 -10.14 13.06
CA TYR A 570 9.00 -10.42 12.05
C TYR A 570 9.01 -9.37 10.94
N GLN A 571 8.55 -9.76 9.75
CA GLN A 571 8.26 -8.83 8.66
C GLN A 571 6.95 -8.09 8.95
N SER A 572 6.91 -6.81 8.64
CA SER A 572 5.74 -5.97 8.82
C SER A 572 4.64 -6.31 7.84
N VAL A 573 3.40 -6.10 8.26
CA VAL A 573 2.19 -6.34 7.47
C VAL A 573 1.36 -5.06 7.44
N ALA A 574 0.93 -4.65 6.27
CA ALA A 574 -0.04 -3.58 6.09
C ALA A 574 -1.45 -4.17 6.05
N GLU A 575 -2.32 -3.61 6.87
CA GLU A 575 -3.74 -3.97 6.94
C GLU A 575 -4.55 -2.88 6.25
N TYR A 576 -5.47 -3.29 5.38
CA TYR A 576 -6.36 -2.39 4.69
C TYR A 576 -7.81 -2.87 4.79
N VAL A 577 -8.68 -2.01 5.26
CA VAL A 577 -10.11 -2.29 5.44
C VAL A 577 -10.92 -1.47 4.44
N ALA A 578 -11.88 -2.07 3.76
CA ALA A 578 -12.82 -1.34 2.92
C ALA A 578 -14.22 -1.94 3.02
N VAL A 579 -15.25 -1.13 2.78
CA VAL A 579 -16.62 -1.62 2.61
C VAL A 579 -16.67 -2.62 1.44
N LYS A 580 -17.49 -3.66 1.54
CA LYS A 580 -17.53 -4.75 0.54
C LYS A 580 -17.88 -4.30 -0.87
N GLN A 581 -18.68 -3.23 -0.97
CA GLN A 581 -19.09 -2.68 -2.27
C GLN A 581 -17.94 -1.97 -3.00
N ALA A 582 -16.95 -1.44 -2.28
CA ALA A 582 -15.83 -0.77 -2.90
C ALA A 582 -14.89 -1.77 -3.58
N HIS A 583 -14.47 -1.46 -4.80
CA HIS A 583 -13.37 -2.10 -5.47
C HIS A 583 -12.11 -1.26 -5.22
N ALA A 584 -11.20 -1.79 -4.44
CA ALA A 584 -9.95 -1.13 -4.02
C ALA A 584 -8.79 -2.12 -4.16
N ILE A 585 -7.79 -2.03 -3.30
CA ILE A 585 -6.61 -2.89 -3.30
C ILE A 585 -6.98 -4.38 -3.51
N GLY A 586 -6.32 -5.01 -4.48
CA GLY A 586 -6.50 -6.42 -4.81
C GLY A 586 -5.79 -7.37 -3.85
N SER A 587 -6.27 -8.62 -3.80
CA SER A 587 -5.63 -9.69 -3.01
C SER A 587 -4.30 -10.17 -3.61
N ASP A 588 -3.97 -9.79 -4.83
CA ASP A 588 -2.73 -10.09 -5.55
C ASP A 588 -1.70 -8.96 -5.50
N THR A 589 -2.03 -7.83 -4.87
CA THR A 589 -1.13 -6.68 -4.78
C THR A 589 0.07 -6.99 -3.86
N VAL A 590 1.27 -6.74 -4.35
CA VAL A 590 2.53 -6.78 -3.60
C VAL A 590 2.87 -5.37 -3.14
N LEU A 591 3.07 -5.19 -1.83
CA LEU A 591 3.34 -3.88 -1.26
C LEU A 591 4.82 -3.73 -0.93
N VAL A 592 5.50 -2.79 -1.57
CA VAL A 592 6.84 -2.34 -1.16
C VAL A 592 6.74 -1.53 0.12
N SER A 593 5.73 -0.68 0.21
CA SER A 593 5.30 0.05 1.41
C SER A 593 3.77 0.12 1.46
N SER A 594 3.19 0.55 2.57
CA SER A 594 1.74 0.74 2.71
C SER A 594 1.15 1.74 1.70
N ASN A 595 1.96 2.66 1.18
CA ASN A 595 1.53 3.69 0.23
C ASN A 595 1.42 3.19 -1.20
N GLU A 596 2.08 2.07 -1.54
CA GLU A 596 1.96 1.44 -2.87
C GLU A 596 0.60 0.77 -3.11
N ARG A 597 -0.30 0.82 -2.13
CA ARG A 597 -1.69 0.40 -2.28
C ARG A 597 -2.43 1.09 -3.42
N TYR A 598 -1.98 2.28 -3.82
CA TYR A 598 -2.56 3.07 -4.91
C TYR A 598 -2.03 2.74 -6.30
N ALA A 599 -1.22 1.69 -6.46
CA ALA A 599 -0.62 1.32 -7.75
C ALA A 599 -1.65 1.14 -8.89
N ASP A 600 -2.86 0.72 -8.57
CA ASP A 600 -3.98 0.54 -9.50
C ASP A 600 -5.17 1.48 -9.24
N ILE A 601 -4.93 2.64 -8.62
CA ILE A 601 -5.94 3.61 -8.20
C ILE A 601 -6.91 4.04 -9.30
N LEU A 602 -6.50 4.01 -10.56
CA LEU A 602 -7.35 4.35 -11.70
C LEU A 602 -8.57 3.44 -11.84
N TYR A 603 -8.44 2.19 -11.38
CA TYR A 603 -9.47 1.16 -11.48
C TYR A 603 -10.28 0.98 -10.20
N TRP A 604 -9.96 1.74 -9.14
CA TRP A 604 -10.74 1.71 -7.91
C TRP A 604 -12.13 2.33 -8.14
N SER A 605 -13.16 1.75 -7.49
CA SER A 605 -14.53 2.25 -7.59
C SER A 605 -15.29 2.03 -6.30
N VAL A 606 -16.29 2.87 -6.05
CA VAL A 606 -17.29 2.70 -4.99
C VAL A 606 -18.62 2.22 -5.55
N ASN A 607 -18.81 2.36 -6.86
CA ASN A 607 -20.01 1.96 -7.57
C ASN A 607 -19.76 0.67 -8.34
N GLN A 608 -20.78 -0.17 -8.42
CA GLN A 608 -20.76 -1.39 -9.20
C GLN A 608 -22.04 -1.49 -10.03
N GLU A 609 -21.92 -1.99 -11.23
CA GLU A 609 -23.04 -2.25 -12.13
C GLU A 609 -23.04 -3.72 -12.56
N LEU A 610 -24.25 -4.26 -12.75
CA LEU A 610 -24.40 -5.61 -13.27
C LEU A 610 -24.23 -5.58 -14.79
N VAL A 611 -23.12 -6.08 -15.27
CA VAL A 611 -22.82 -6.21 -16.70
C VAL A 611 -22.85 -7.68 -17.13
N TYR A 612 -23.12 -7.92 -18.40
CA TYR A 612 -23.00 -9.27 -18.95
C TYR A 612 -21.52 -9.64 -19.10
N LYS A 613 -21.20 -10.88 -18.70
CA LYS A 613 -19.88 -11.45 -19.01
C LYS A 613 -19.72 -11.48 -20.51
N THR A 614 -18.72 -10.80 -21.02
CA THR A 614 -18.28 -10.99 -22.42
C THR A 614 -17.61 -12.36 -22.54
N PRO A 615 -17.87 -13.13 -23.64
CA PRO A 615 -17.23 -14.42 -23.85
C PRO A 615 -15.72 -14.30 -23.93
#